data_1a6d94b53793449eff4a5feaf0118fd7
#
_entry.id   1a6d94b53793449eff4a5feaf0118fd7
#
_cell.length_a   1.000
_cell.length_b   1.000
_cell.length_c   1.000
_cell.angle_alpha   90.00
_cell.angle_beta   90.00
_cell.angle_gamma   90.00
#
_symmetry.space_group_name_H-M   'P 1'
#
loop_
_entity.id
_entity.type
_entity.pdbx_description
1 polymer ?
#
loop_
_entity_poly.entity_id
_entity_poly.type
_entity_poly.pdbx_seq_one_letter_code
_entity_poly.pdbx_strand_id
1 'polypeptide(L)'
;MPSEAPLSVLALNASLKHEPSLSNTGELASLVLDEMRALAPISASVFRLSDAKLPVGLGFRESAEDDWPDLVTKIRDADIVLFCTPIWWGGRSSLMQRLIERLDALDEEYSSTGRSAIKGKVAGIVITGSEDGALSVMGSIMMVMTWMGFMLPPECAAYWVGEVGQPTSQDRDKRLRNMATMHMAKGLAQSLVYYARLLKAHPQRFVAGKATCCEMHANLEAPA
;
A
#
# COMPACT_ATOMS: atom_id res chain seq x y z
N MET A 1 -11.18 14.94 -26.82
CA MET A 1 -10.62 13.63 -26.48
C MET A 1 -11.63 12.94 -25.59
N PRO A 2 -11.93 11.64 -25.73
CA PRO A 2 -12.81 10.98 -24.78
C PRO A 2 -12.20 11.11 -23.40
N SER A 3 -13.03 11.48 -22.42
CA SER A 3 -12.62 11.61 -21.01
C SER A 3 -12.04 10.27 -20.58
N GLU A 4 -10.76 10.26 -20.24
CA GLU A 4 -10.10 9.07 -19.70
C GLU A 4 -10.77 8.68 -18.37
N ALA A 5 -11.15 7.42 -18.23
CA ALA A 5 -11.77 6.93 -17.01
C ALA A 5 -10.87 7.22 -15.80
N PRO A 6 -11.41 7.67 -14.65
CA PRO A 6 -10.63 7.96 -13.47
C PRO A 6 -9.91 6.71 -12.97
N LEU A 7 -8.68 6.90 -12.45
CA LEU A 7 -7.95 5.85 -11.74
C LEU A 7 -8.51 5.70 -10.33
N SER A 8 -8.78 4.49 -9.90
CA SER A 8 -9.19 4.18 -8.53
C SER A 8 -7.97 4.09 -7.62
N VAL A 9 -7.93 4.90 -6.57
CA VAL A 9 -6.80 4.98 -5.63
C VAL A 9 -7.28 4.67 -4.22
N LEU A 10 -6.66 3.68 -3.57
CA LEU A 10 -6.89 3.34 -2.17
C LEU A 10 -5.66 3.68 -1.34
N ALA A 11 -5.79 4.60 -0.38
CA ALA A 11 -4.73 4.90 0.59
C ALA A 11 -5.02 4.16 1.91
N LEU A 12 -4.12 3.26 2.30
CA LEU A 12 -4.18 2.47 3.54
C LEU A 12 -3.36 3.18 4.62
N ASN A 13 -4.05 3.95 5.47
CA ASN A 13 -3.39 4.75 6.51
C ASN A 13 -3.23 3.96 7.81
N ALA A 14 -2.00 3.55 8.09
CA ALA A 14 -1.61 2.79 9.28
C ALA A 14 -1.13 3.67 10.45
N SER A 15 -1.53 4.95 10.50
CA SER A 15 -1.36 5.77 11.70
C SER A 15 -2.11 5.17 12.88
N LEU A 16 -1.52 5.22 14.08
CA LEU A 16 -2.17 4.77 15.32
C LEU A 16 -3.18 5.79 15.88
N LYS A 17 -3.33 6.94 15.22
CA LYS A 17 -4.30 7.97 15.62
C LYS A 17 -5.65 7.68 15.01
N HIS A 18 -6.69 7.68 15.86
CA HIS A 18 -8.10 7.56 15.44
C HIS A 18 -8.68 8.88 14.95
N GLU A 19 -9.77 8.82 14.19
CA GLU A 19 -10.57 10.01 13.89
C GLU A 19 -11.11 10.65 15.20
N PRO A 20 -11.21 11.98 15.27
CA PRO A 20 -10.85 12.97 14.23
C PRO A 20 -9.40 13.48 14.33
N SER A 21 -8.52 12.77 15.03
CA SER A 21 -7.11 13.22 15.21
C SER A 21 -6.35 13.30 13.90
N LEU A 22 -5.65 14.42 13.70
CA LEU A 22 -4.78 14.61 12.55
C LEU A 22 -3.58 13.65 12.60
N SER A 23 -3.29 13.05 11.46
CA SER A 23 -2.17 12.13 11.27
C SER A 23 -1.16 12.74 10.28
N ASN A 24 0.11 12.86 10.66
CA ASN A 24 1.16 13.29 9.74
C ASN A 24 1.24 12.38 8.50
N THR A 25 1.05 11.08 8.70
CA THR A 25 1.01 10.08 7.62
C THR A 25 -0.17 10.36 6.68
N GLY A 26 -1.36 10.62 7.22
CA GLY A 26 -2.53 10.99 6.42
C GLY A 26 -2.36 12.31 5.67
N GLU A 27 -1.73 13.31 6.27
CA GLU A 27 -1.43 14.59 5.64
C GLU A 27 -0.44 14.45 4.46
N LEU A 28 0.60 13.62 4.60
CA LEU A 28 1.52 13.35 3.49
C LEU A 28 0.86 12.53 2.38
N ALA A 29 0.02 11.55 2.76
CA ALA A 29 -0.77 10.80 1.78
C ALA A 29 -1.72 11.71 1.00
N SER A 30 -2.39 12.65 1.68
CA SER A 30 -3.25 13.64 1.03
C SER A 30 -2.47 14.51 0.03
N LEU A 31 -1.26 14.93 0.38
CA LEU A 31 -0.39 15.68 -0.53
C LEU A 31 -0.09 14.88 -1.81
N VAL A 32 0.26 13.59 -1.67
CA VAL A 32 0.50 12.72 -2.84
C VAL A 32 -0.77 12.59 -3.69
N LEU A 33 -1.94 12.42 -3.06
CA LEU A 33 -3.22 12.36 -3.76
C LEU A 33 -3.55 13.66 -4.50
N ASP A 34 -3.20 14.82 -3.94
CA ASP A 34 -3.40 16.13 -4.60
C ASP A 34 -2.47 16.29 -5.81
N GLU A 35 -1.21 15.87 -5.70
CA GLU A 35 -0.29 15.83 -6.84
C GLU A 35 -0.81 14.87 -7.94
N MET A 36 -1.40 13.72 -7.57
CA MET A 36 -2.02 12.81 -8.55
C MET A 36 -3.25 13.44 -9.24
N ARG A 37 -4.10 14.17 -8.50
CA ARG A 37 -5.27 14.90 -9.05
C ARG A 37 -4.86 15.96 -10.06
N ALA A 38 -3.71 16.59 -9.85
CA ALA A 38 -3.16 17.56 -10.80
C ALA A 38 -2.70 16.93 -12.13
N LEU A 39 -2.41 15.61 -12.13
CA LEU A 39 -1.92 14.87 -13.29
C LEU A 39 -3.03 14.15 -14.07
N ALA A 40 -4.05 13.65 -13.36
CA ALA A 40 -5.08 12.80 -13.95
C ALA A 40 -6.38 12.81 -13.13
N PRO A 41 -7.55 12.53 -13.76
CA PRO A 41 -8.74 12.19 -13.02
C PRO A 41 -8.49 10.95 -12.14
N ILE A 42 -8.72 11.09 -10.83
CA ILE A 42 -8.64 9.97 -9.87
C ILE A 42 -9.88 9.93 -8.98
N SER A 43 -10.30 8.72 -8.60
CA SER A 43 -11.25 8.46 -7.52
C SER A 43 -10.48 7.91 -6.34
N ALA A 44 -10.25 8.73 -5.32
CA ALA A 44 -9.41 8.35 -4.18
C ALA A 44 -10.26 8.11 -2.93
N SER A 45 -9.94 7.03 -2.21
CA SER A 45 -10.47 6.73 -0.88
C SER A 45 -9.32 6.50 0.10
N VAL A 46 -9.53 6.88 1.35
CA VAL A 46 -8.60 6.64 2.45
C VAL A 46 -9.24 5.66 3.41
N PHE A 47 -8.56 4.55 3.69
CA PHE A 47 -8.97 3.58 4.70
C PHE A 47 -8.02 3.70 5.89
N ARG A 48 -8.54 4.17 7.02
CA ARG A 48 -7.78 4.32 8.25
C ARG A 48 -7.83 3.02 9.05
N LEU A 49 -6.68 2.34 9.14
CA LEU A 49 -6.58 1.03 9.80
C LEU A 49 -6.84 1.08 11.32
N SER A 50 -6.60 2.23 11.96
CA SER A 50 -6.88 2.41 13.40
C SER A 50 -8.37 2.38 13.73
N ASP A 51 -9.23 2.69 12.77
CA ASP A 51 -10.68 2.76 12.97
C ASP A 51 -11.37 1.46 12.48
N ALA A 52 -10.60 0.51 11.95
CA ALA A 52 -11.08 -0.77 11.45
C ALA A 52 -10.83 -1.90 12.45
N LYS A 53 -11.74 -2.87 12.48
CA LYS A 53 -11.58 -4.12 13.21
C LYS A 53 -10.88 -5.13 12.33
N LEU A 54 -9.57 -5.26 12.51
CA LEU A 54 -8.73 -6.23 11.83
C LEU A 54 -8.14 -7.19 12.88
N PRO A 55 -8.82 -8.28 13.24
CA PRO A 55 -8.32 -9.26 14.19
C PRO A 55 -6.99 -9.89 13.74
N VAL A 56 -6.23 -10.42 14.69
CA VAL A 56 -5.07 -11.28 14.42
C VAL A 56 -5.57 -12.60 13.86
N GLY A 57 -4.94 -13.10 12.80
CA GLY A 57 -5.25 -14.38 12.19
C GLY A 57 -4.83 -14.43 10.72
N LEU A 58 -4.89 -15.60 10.12
CA LEU A 58 -4.50 -15.88 8.74
C LEU A 58 -5.70 -16.14 7.82
N GLY A 59 -6.88 -16.42 8.40
CA GLY A 59 -8.09 -16.69 7.63
C GLY A 59 -8.63 -15.46 6.90
N PHE A 60 -9.41 -15.71 5.85
CA PHE A 60 -10.09 -14.62 5.12
C PHE A 60 -11.08 -13.85 6.02
N ARG A 61 -11.66 -14.50 7.05
CA ARG A 61 -12.51 -13.88 8.05
C ARG A 61 -12.25 -14.55 9.41
N GLU A 62 -11.83 -13.76 10.39
CA GLU A 62 -11.49 -14.24 11.73
C GLU A 62 -12.65 -14.08 12.73
N SER A 63 -13.56 -13.15 12.48
CA SER A 63 -14.75 -12.93 13.31
C SER A 63 -15.91 -12.35 12.51
N ALA A 64 -17.09 -12.28 13.11
CA ALA A 64 -18.27 -11.67 12.48
C ALA A 64 -18.06 -10.16 12.22
N GLU A 65 -17.23 -9.50 13.04
CA GLU A 65 -16.94 -8.05 12.97
C GLU A 65 -15.61 -7.74 12.26
N ASP A 66 -15.04 -8.70 11.52
CA ASP A 66 -13.79 -8.52 10.79
C ASP A 66 -14.01 -7.69 9.53
N ASP A 67 -13.41 -6.52 9.47
CA ASP A 67 -13.47 -5.59 8.32
C ASP A 67 -12.53 -5.99 7.17
N TRP A 68 -11.78 -7.10 7.32
CA TRP A 68 -10.85 -7.57 6.29
C TRP A 68 -11.53 -7.87 4.95
N PRO A 69 -12.68 -8.58 4.87
CA PRO A 69 -13.34 -8.83 3.59
C PRO A 69 -13.72 -7.56 2.83
N ASP A 70 -14.17 -6.53 3.55
CA ASP A 70 -14.51 -5.23 2.96
C ASP A 70 -13.27 -4.50 2.47
N LEU A 71 -12.17 -4.58 3.22
CA LEU A 71 -10.88 -4.03 2.80
C LEU A 71 -10.34 -4.73 1.55
N VAL A 72 -10.44 -6.06 1.48
CA VAL A 72 -10.06 -6.84 0.29
C VAL A 72 -10.86 -6.40 -0.94
N THR A 73 -12.16 -6.16 -0.79
CA THR A 73 -12.99 -5.64 -1.89
C THR A 73 -12.46 -4.30 -2.38
N LYS A 74 -12.13 -3.37 -1.47
CA LYS A 74 -11.52 -2.08 -1.83
C LYS A 74 -10.16 -2.24 -2.52
N ILE A 75 -9.33 -3.19 -2.07
CA ILE A 75 -8.05 -3.50 -2.72
C ILE A 75 -8.29 -4.05 -4.13
N ARG A 76 -9.27 -4.93 -4.33
CA ARG A 76 -9.63 -5.49 -5.65
C ARG A 76 -10.06 -4.41 -6.64
N ASP A 77 -10.80 -3.41 -6.17
CA ASP A 77 -11.36 -2.34 -7.00
C ASP A 77 -10.35 -1.22 -7.30
N ALA A 78 -9.23 -1.17 -6.58
CA ALA A 78 -8.22 -0.14 -6.78
C ALA A 78 -7.29 -0.46 -7.96
N ASP A 79 -6.94 0.56 -8.74
CA ASP A 79 -5.84 0.52 -9.72
C ASP A 79 -4.50 0.77 -9.01
N ILE A 80 -4.52 1.62 -7.95
CA ILE A 80 -3.35 2.04 -7.17
C ILE A 80 -3.63 1.86 -5.67
N VAL A 81 -2.66 1.29 -4.94
CA VAL A 81 -2.73 1.15 -3.48
C VAL A 81 -1.54 1.88 -2.84
N LEU A 82 -1.82 2.84 -1.96
CA LEU A 82 -0.81 3.54 -1.15
C LEU A 82 -0.71 2.91 0.22
N PHE A 83 0.47 2.44 0.58
CA PHE A 83 0.79 1.91 1.92
C PHE A 83 1.39 3.03 2.76
N CYS A 84 0.62 3.58 3.68
CA CYS A 84 0.97 4.78 4.45
C CYS A 84 1.21 4.42 5.91
N THR A 85 2.44 4.60 6.42
CA THR A 85 2.80 4.20 7.79
C THR A 85 3.67 5.24 8.50
N PRO A 86 3.47 5.44 9.81
CA PRO A 86 4.48 6.12 10.63
C PRO A 86 5.65 5.19 10.93
N ILE A 87 6.80 5.80 11.24
CA ILE A 87 7.96 5.10 11.82
C ILE A 87 7.73 4.94 13.33
N TRP A 88 7.98 3.75 13.84
CA TRP A 88 8.01 3.41 15.26
C TRP A 88 9.25 2.58 15.56
N TRP A 89 10.18 3.13 16.37
CA TRP A 89 11.42 2.46 16.77
C TRP A 89 12.17 1.86 15.57
N GLY A 90 12.36 2.64 14.51
CA GLY A 90 13.01 2.24 13.27
C GLY A 90 12.20 1.27 12.39
N GLY A 91 10.99 0.88 12.79
CA GLY A 91 10.10 -0.02 12.08
C GLY A 91 8.78 0.62 11.63
N ARG A 92 8.00 -0.13 10.87
CA ARG A 92 6.62 0.24 10.52
C ARG A 92 5.69 0.11 11.73
N SER A 93 4.53 0.77 11.69
CA SER A 93 3.53 0.64 12.76
C SER A 93 2.99 -0.78 12.87
N SER A 94 2.48 -1.15 14.05
CA SER A 94 1.82 -2.43 14.28
C SER A 94 0.61 -2.65 13.38
N LEU A 95 -0.11 -1.58 13.00
CA LEU A 95 -1.23 -1.67 12.07
C LEU A 95 -0.77 -1.99 10.64
N MET A 96 0.37 -1.43 10.20
CA MET A 96 0.96 -1.80 8.91
C MET A 96 1.47 -3.25 8.93
N GLN A 97 2.06 -3.68 10.04
CA GLN A 97 2.50 -5.07 10.19
C GLN A 97 1.30 -6.02 10.15
N ARG A 98 0.22 -5.72 10.86
CA ARG A 98 -1.02 -6.50 10.84
C ARG A 98 -1.65 -6.56 9.44
N LEU A 99 -1.69 -5.43 8.73
CA LEU A 99 -2.15 -5.40 7.34
C LEU A 99 -1.34 -6.37 6.47
N ILE A 100 -0.01 -6.34 6.58
CA ILE A 100 0.89 -7.22 5.82
C ILE A 100 0.61 -8.69 6.15
N GLU A 101 0.44 -9.03 7.43
CA GLU A 101 0.12 -10.40 7.84
C GLU A 101 -1.25 -10.86 7.31
N ARG A 102 -2.24 -9.97 7.29
CA ARG A 102 -3.56 -10.28 6.72
C ARG A 102 -3.55 -10.41 5.18
N LEU A 103 -2.60 -9.77 4.48
CA LEU A 103 -2.45 -9.94 3.03
C LEU A 103 -2.08 -11.38 2.65
N ASP A 104 -1.52 -12.18 3.55
CA ASP A 104 -1.19 -13.59 3.34
C ASP A 104 -2.42 -14.41 2.89
N ALA A 105 -3.61 -14.08 3.41
CA ALA A 105 -4.87 -14.69 2.97
C ALA A 105 -5.16 -14.51 1.46
N LEU A 106 -4.59 -13.50 0.82
CA LEU A 106 -4.74 -13.29 -0.63
C LEU A 106 -3.75 -14.13 -1.44
N ASP A 107 -2.61 -14.51 -0.87
CA ASP A 107 -1.68 -15.45 -1.48
C ASP A 107 -2.26 -16.87 -1.46
N GLU A 108 -2.90 -17.27 -0.38
CA GLU A 108 -3.65 -18.53 -0.30
C GLU A 108 -4.78 -18.58 -1.33
N GLU A 109 -5.55 -17.49 -1.51
CA GLU A 109 -6.58 -17.40 -2.55
C GLU A 109 -5.94 -17.57 -3.94
N TYR A 110 -4.79 -16.92 -4.21
CA TYR A 110 -4.10 -17.08 -5.49
C TYR A 110 -3.63 -18.52 -5.72
N SER A 111 -3.05 -19.14 -4.72
CA SER A 111 -2.55 -20.52 -4.79
C SER A 111 -3.66 -21.52 -5.06
N SER A 112 -4.85 -21.31 -4.48
CA SER A 112 -5.99 -22.21 -4.62
C SER A 112 -6.82 -21.99 -5.90
N THR A 113 -6.97 -20.70 -6.34
CA THR A 113 -7.88 -20.35 -7.43
C THR A 113 -7.16 -19.93 -8.73
N GLY A 114 -5.86 -19.63 -8.66
CA GLY A 114 -5.11 -19.02 -9.75
C GLY A 114 -5.47 -17.55 -10.03
N ARG A 115 -6.31 -16.94 -9.19
CA ARG A 115 -6.76 -15.56 -9.33
C ARG A 115 -6.11 -14.68 -8.24
N SER A 116 -5.42 -13.63 -8.65
CA SER A 116 -4.82 -12.69 -7.72
C SER A 116 -5.69 -11.43 -7.59
N ALA A 117 -5.94 -11.01 -6.35
CA ALA A 117 -6.54 -9.71 -6.06
C ALA A 117 -5.56 -8.55 -6.26
N ILE A 118 -4.27 -8.83 -6.40
CA ILE A 118 -3.16 -7.86 -6.30
C ILE A 118 -2.45 -7.65 -7.63
N LYS A 119 -2.19 -8.73 -8.39
CA LYS A 119 -1.46 -8.64 -9.65
C LYS A 119 -2.12 -7.68 -10.64
N GLY A 120 -1.31 -6.80 -11.22
CA GLY A 120 -1.79 -5.75 -12.12
C GLY A 120 -2.11 -4.42 -11.42
N LYS A 121 -1.90 -4.31 -10.11
CA LYS A 121 -2.06 -3.08 -9.35
C LYS A 121 -0.71 -2.42 -9.07
N VAL A 122 -0.70 -1.08 -9.05
CA VAL A 122 0.49 -0.31 -8.71
C VAL A 122 0.49 0.01 -7.22
N ALA A 123 1.63 -0.18 -6.55
CA ALA A 123 1.78 0.20 -5.16
C ALA A 123 2.72 1.39 -4.99
N GLY A 124 2.39 2.26 -4.03
CA GLY A 124 3.22 3.34 -3.54
C GLY A 124 3.33 3.33 -2.02
N ILE A 125 4.37 3.96 -1.49
CA ILE A 125 4.67 3.95 -0.06
C ILE A 125 4.79 5.39 0.45
N VAL A 126 4.11 5.67 1.56
CA VAL A 126 4.16 6.97 2.24
C VAL A 126 4.61 6.75 3.68
N ILE A 127 5.70 7.41 4.09
CA ILE A 127 6.28 7.20 5.42
C ILE A 127 6.44 8.54 6.12
N THR A 128 6.07 8.60 7.40
CA THR A 128 6.34 9.76 8.25
C THR A 128 6.90 9.31 9.59
N GLY A 129 7.73 10.15 10.19
CA GLY A 129 8.26 9.88 11.52
C GLY A 129 8.95 11.11 12.11
N SER A 130 9.40 10.96 13.33
CA SER A 130 10.25 11.92 14.03
C SER A 130 11.57 11.28 14.49
N GLU A 131 11.88 10.11 13.95
CA GLU A 131 13.10 9.35 14.21
C GLU A 131 13.58 8.67 12.94
N ASP A 132 14.81 8.21 12.92
CA ASP A 132 15.39 7.50 11.78
C ASP A 132 14.67 6.18 11.49
N GLY A 133 14.83 5.67 10.26
CA GLY A 133 14.27 4.39 9.86
C GLY A 133 13.45 4.42 8.57
N ALA A 134 13.28 5.58 7.93
CA ALA A 134 12.46 5.69 6.71
C ALA A 134 12.89 4.70 5.62
N LEU A 135 14.20 4.57 5.36
CA LEU A 135 14.73 3.65 4.34
C LEU A 135 14.57 2.18 4.73
N SER A 136 14.72 1.85 6.02
CA SER A 136 14.49 0.50 6.53
C SER A 136 13.01 0.10 6.40
N VAL A 137 12.11 0.98 6.80
CA VAL A 137 10.66 0.78 6.67
C VAL A 137 10.27 0.63 5.20
N MET A 138 10.76 1.51 4.33
CA MET A 138 10.52 1.47 2.89
C MET A 138 10.96 0.13 2.29
N GLY A 139 12.22 -0.28 2.51
CA GLY A 139 12.77 -1.54 1.99
C GLY A 139 11.98 -2.76 2.46
N SER A 140 11.55 -2.78 3.73
CA SER A 140 10.76 -3.87 4.29
C SER A 140 9.37 -3.99 3.68
N ILE A 141 8.73 -2.86 3.33
CA ILE A 141 7.43 -2.85 2.65
C ILE A 141 7.60 -3.20 1.17
N MET A 142 8.59 -2.63 0.49
CA MET A 142 8.90 -2.93 -0.92
C MET A 142 9.07 -4.43 -1.15
N MET A 143 9.83 -5.11 -0.29
CA MET A 143 10.03 -6.55 -0.37
C MET A 143 8.70 -7.30 -0.36
N VAL A 144 7.84 -7.03 0.62
CA VAL A 144 6.53 -7.69 0.74
C VAL A 144 5.66 -7.40 -0.47
N MET A 145 5.54 -6.13 -0.87
CA MET A 145 4.68 -5.74 -2.00
C MET A 145 5.13 -6.39 -3.30
N THR A 146 6.44 -6.51 -3.52
CA THR A 146 7.00 -7.19 -4.70
C THR A 146 6.65 -8.68 -4.70
N TRP A 147 6.83 -9.37 -3.56
CA TRP A 147 6.48 -10.79 -3.43
C TRP A 147 4.98 -11.04 -3.58
N MET A 148 4.14 -10.17 -3.06
CA MET A 148 2.68 -10.23 -3.23
C MET A 148 2.21 -9.98 -4.67
N GLY A 149 3.07 -9.42 -5.54
CA GLY A 149 2.78 -9.22 -6.95
C GLY A 149 2.26 -7.83 -7.31
N PHE A 150 2.41 -6.84 -6.41
CA PHE A 150 2.23 -5.44 -6.78
C PHE A 150 3.34 -4.97 -7.73
N MET A 151 2.97 -4.09 -8.66
CA MET A 151 3.94 -3.33 -9.43
C MET A 151 4.45 -2.15 -8.60
N LEU A 152 5.73 -2.14 -8.28
CA LEU A 152 6.41 -1.00 -7.66
C LEU A 152 7.13 -0.20 -8.76
N PRO A 153 6.69 1.03 -9.07
CA PRO A 153 7.35 1.85 -10.07
C PRO A 153 8.65 2.47 -9.54
N PRO A 154 9.51 3.05 -10.40
CA PRO A 154 10.54 3.98 -9.95
C PRO A 154 9.94 5.08 -9.07
N GLU A 155 10.71 5.60 -8.12
CA GLU A 155 10.24 6.64 -7.18
C GLU A 155 8.96 6.24 -6.43
N CYS A 156 8.83 4.96 -6.09
CA CYS A 156 7.61 4.38 -5.48
C CYS A 156 7.36 4.83 -4.04
N ALA A 157 8.16 5.74 -3.47
CA ALA A 157 8.01 6.17 -2.08
C ALA A 157 8.21 7.66 -1.88
N ALA A 158 7.44 8.23 -0.94
CA ALA A 158 7.65 9.55 -0.39
C ALA A 158 7.72 9.47 1.14
N TYR A 159 8.67 10.18 1.74
CA TYR A 159 8.79 10.19 3.20
C TYR A 159 9.10 11.58 3.76
N TRP A 160 8.74 11.75 5.03
CA TRP A 160 9.05 12.89 5.87
C TRP A 160 9.48 12.42 7.24
N VAL A 161 10.67 12.86 7.68
CA VAL A 161 11.15 12.69 9.05
C VAL A 161 11.24 14.07 9.68
N GLY A 162 10.34 14.33 10.63
CA GLY A 162 10.25 15.58 11.36
C GLY A 162 11.08 15.56 12.66
N GLU A 163 10.79 16.50 13.55
CA GLU A 163 11.44 16.59 14.86
C GLU A 163 10.59 15.89 15.93
N VAL A 164 11.23 15.27 16.90
CA VAL A 164 10.58 14.63 18.05
C VAL A 164 9.78 15.67 18.86
N GLY A 165 8.55 15.31 19.22
CA GLY A 165 7.68 16.15 20.06
C GLY A 165 7.00 17.31 19.36
N GLN A 166 7.16 17.47 18.04
CA GLN A 166 6.48 18.52 17.29
C GLN A 166 4.97 18.24 17.16
N PRO A 167 4.09 19.21 17.41
CA PRO A 167 2.67 19.09 17.08
C PRO A 167 2.47 18.87 15.56
N THR A 168 1.46 18.08 15.20
CA THR A 168 1.15 17.74 13.79
C THR A 168 1.01 18.99 12.89
N SER A 169 0.42 20.07 13.38
CA SER A 169 0.23 21.30 12.64
C SER A 169 1.56 21.99 12.30
N GLN A 170 2.50 22.07 13.26
CA GLN A 170 3.82 22.65 13.06
C GLN A 170 4.69 21.77 12.13
N ASP A 171 4.59 20.46 12.27
CA ASP A 171 5.26 19.50 11.41
C ASP A 171 4.77 19.60 9.95
N ARG A 172 3.46 19.86 9.76
CA ARG A 172 2.87 20.08 8.43
C ARG A 172 3.54 21.23 7.69
N ASP A 173 3.71 22.38 8.34
CA ASP A 173 4.33 23.56 7.69
C ASP A 173 5.78 23.30 7.31
N LYS A 174 6.54 22.62 8.16
CA LYS A 174 7.93 22.23 7.88
C LYS A 174 7.99 21.26 6.69
N ARG A 175 7.12 20.26 6.67
CA ARG A 175 7.02 19.26 5.60
C ARG A 175 6.72 19.89 4.25
N LEU A 176 5.75 20.80 4.20
CA LEU A 176 5.36 21.49 2.96
C LEU A 176 6.46 22.43 2.42
N ARG A 177 7.39 22.85 3.27
CA ARG A 177 8.57 23.64 2.87
C ARG A 177 9.79 22.80 2.54
N ASN A 178 9.77 21.51 2.83
CA ASN A 178 10.88 20.61 2.55
C ASN A 178 10.92 20.22 1.08
N MET A 179 11.89 20.76 0.35
CA MET A 179 12.03 20.54 -1.09
C MET A 179 12.19 19.05 -1.44
N ALA A 180 12.92 18.29 -0.65
CA ALA A 180 13.14 16.86 -0.91
C ALA A 180 11.84 16.07 -0.76
N THR A 181 11.06 16.31 0.31
CA THR A 181 9.76 15.65 0.51
C THR A 181 8.78 16.01 -0.59
N MET A 182 8.72 17.28 -0.99
CA MET A 182 7.86 17.72 -2.11
C MET A 182 8.26 17.09 -3.43
N HIS A 183 9.56 16.97 -3.69
CA HIS A 183 10.07 16.29 -4.89
C HIS A 183 9.70 14.81 -4.91
N MET A 184 9.91 14.10 -3.81
CA MET A 184 9.50 12.70 -3.68
C MET A 184 7.99 12.51 -3.85
N ALA A 185 7.15 13.38 -3.28
CA ALA A 185 5.70 13.29 -3.42
C ALA A 185 5.26 13.46 -4.89
N LYS A 186 5.88 14.40 -5.63
CA LYS A 186 5.63 14.61 -7.07
C LYS A 186 6.11 13.43 -7.90
N GLY A 187 7.32 12.96 -7.70
CA GLY A 187 7.88 11.80 -8.40
C GLY A 187 7.03 10.53 -8.19
N LEU A 188 6.63 10.28 -6.92
CA LEU A 188 5.72 9.19 -6.58
C LEU A 188 4.39 9.33 -7.33
N ALA A 189 3.74 10.50 -7.30
CA ALA A 189 2.47 10.72 -7.97
C ALA A 189 2.57 10.50 -9.49
N GLN A 190 3.62 11.02 -10.13
CA GLN A 190 3.89 10.85 -11.57
C GLN A 190 4.07 9.37 -11.94
N SER A 191 4.90 8.67 -11.20
CA SER A 191 5.17 7.25 -11.43
C SER A 191 3.91 6.40 -11.23
N LEU A 192 3.16 6.62 -10.17
CA LEU A 192 1.92 5.87 -9.89
C LEU A 192 0.89 6.05 -11.01
N VAL A 193 0.64 7.29 -11.42
CA VAL A 193 -0.33 7.60 -12.48
C VAL A 193 0.11 6.99 -13.82
N TYR A 194 1.38 7.16 -14.18
CA TYR A 194 1.92 6.65 -15.44
C TYR A 194 1.81 5.12 -15.52
N TYR A 195 2.30 4.41 -14.51
CA TYR A 195 2.32 2.95 -14.53
C TYR A 195 0.94 2.33 -14.35
N ALA A 196 0.03 2.96 -13.59
CA ALA A 196 -1.35 2.49 -13.50
C ALA A 196 -2.07 2.59 -14.85
N ARG A 197 -1.87 3.68 -15.60
CA ARG A 197 -2.41 3.81 -16.96
C ARG A 197 -1.80 2.80 -17.91
N LEU A 198 -0.49 2.59 -17.84
CA LEU A 198 0.21 1.61 -18.66
C LEU A 198 -0.34 0.19 -18.43
N LEU A 199 -0.50 -0.23 -17.17
CA LEU A 199 -1.04 -1.55 -16.83
C LEU A 199 -2.51 -1.69 -17.24
N LYS A 200 -3.29 -0.62 -17.12
CA LYS A 200 -4.70 -0.61 -17.54
C LYS A 200 -4.86 -0.71 -19.06
N ALA A 201 -3.96 -0.06 -19.82
CA ALA A 201 -3.92 -0.15 -21.27
C ALA A 201 -3.39 -1.51 -21.78
N HIS A 202 -2.52 -2.16 -20.99
CA HIS A 202 -1.88 -3.42 -21.31
C HIS A 202 -2.09 -4.45 -20.18
N PRO A 203 -3.32 -4.94 -19.96
CA PRO A 203 -3.61 -5.86 -18.88
C PRO A 203 -2.84 -7.17 -19.08
N GLN A 204 -2.03 -7.54 -18.10
CA GLN A 204 -1.30 -8.81 -18.14
C GLN A 204 -2.25 -9.96 -17.79
N ARG A 205 -2.22 -10.99 -18.63
CA ARG A 205 -2.88 -12.27 -18.33
C ARG A 205 -1.88 -13.15 -17.58
N PHE A 206 -1.93 -13.11 -16.25
CA PHE A 206 -1.17 -14.05 -15.45
C PHE A 206 -1.86 -15.42 -15.54
N VAL A 207 -1.21 -16.35 -16.21
CA VAL A 207 -1.61 -17.76 -16.18
C VAL A 207 -0.99 -18.34 -14.92
N ALA A 208 -1.82 -18.73 -13.95
CA ALA A 208 -1.35 -19.57 -12.85
C ALA A 208 -0.81 -20.87 -13.46
N GLY A 209 0.47 -21.08 -13.32
CA GLY A 209 1.03 -22.41 -13.55
C GLY A 209 0.35 -23.36 -12.53
N LYS A 210 -0.15 -24.50 -12.97
CA LYS A 210 -0.76 -25.52 -12.12
C LYS A 210 0.22 -26.25 -11.19
N ALA A 211 1.43 -25.77 -11.03
CA ALA A 211 2.38 -26.33 -10.06
C ALA A 211 2.09 -25.70 -8.70
N THR A 212 1.24 -26.30 -7.91
CA THR A 212 1.15 -26.01 -6.47
C THR A 212 2.48 -26.41 -5.82
N CYS A 213 2.87 -25.69 -4.77
CA CYS A 213 4.07 -26.02 -3.96
C CYS A 213 4.04 -27.51 -3.53
N CYS A 214 2.86 -28.07 -3.31
CA CYS A 214 2.65 -29.50 -3.00
C CYS A 214 3.03 -30.43 -4.15
N GLU A 215 2.82 -30.05 -5.41
CA GLU A 215 3.21 -30.90 -6.57
C GLU A 215 4.74 -30.88 -6.79
N MET A 216 5.43 -29.80 -6.44
CA MET A 216 6.89 -29.76 -6.45
C MET A 216 7.51 -30.66 -5.38
N HIS A 217 6.93 -30.73 -4.18
CA HIS A 217 7.39 -31.63 -3.12
C HIS A 217 7.13 -33.11 -3.44
N ALA A 218 5.98 -33.44 -4.04
CA ALA A 218 5.66 -34.81 -4.43
C ALA A 218 6.64 -35.37 -5.49
N ASN A 219 7.20 -34.51 -6.35
CA ASN A 219 8.20 -34.92 -7.35
C ASN A 219 9.62 -35.07 -6.78
N LEU A 220 9.91 -34.56 -5.58
CA LEU A 220 11.20 -34.71 -4.90
C LEU A 220 11.29 -36.00 -4.05
N GLU A 221 10.16 -36.61 -3.73
CA GLU A 221 10.08 -37.84 -2.92
C GLU A 221 9.93 -39.15 -3.77
N ALA A 222 9.87 -39.06 -5.09
CA ALA A 222 9.81 -40.24 -5.93
C ALA A 222 11.22 -40.89 -5.97
N PRO A 223 11.42 -42.10 -5.43
CA PRO A 223 12.69 -42.81 -5.55
C PRO A 223 12.96 -43.18 -7.01
N ALA A 224 14.24 -43.07 -7.40
CA ALA A 224 14.76 -43.46 -8.71
C ALA A 224 14.68 -44.98 -8.91
#